data_fa70bd414b61b585197ba540186fe808
#
_entry.id   fa70bd414b61b585197ba540186fe808
#
_cell.length_a   1.000
_cell.length_b   1.000
_cell.length_c   1.000
_cell.angle_alpha   90.00
_cell.angle_beta   90.00
_cell.angle_gamma   90.00
#
_symmetry.space_group_name_H-M   'P 1'
#
loop_
_entity.id
_entity.type
_entity.pdbx_description
1 polymer ?
#
loop_
_entity_poly.entity_id
_entity_poly.type
_entity_poly.pdbx_seq_one_letter_code
_entity_poly.pdbx_strand_id
1 'polypeptide(L)'
;YGYATQLDRDEVIDIDCDIWIPAARPDVINEDNVDRLKTKLVIEGANIPITAAAEAKLEQRGILCVPDFIANAGGVICAAMEYHGASEGMVLQTIGEKLRRNTRQVLEDASIRGISPREAAVELALTRVRKAMSYRRYALFSTAPGFV
;
A
#
# COMPACT_ATOMS: atom_id res chain seq x y z
N TYR A 1 7.62 29.99 10.31
CA TYR A 1 6.55 29.47 9.44
C TYR A 1 5.21 29.75 10.14
N GLY A 2 4.52 30.83 9.73
CA GLY A 2 3.36 31.37 10.45
C GLY A 2 1.99 30.97 9.89
N TYR A 3 1.82 29.74 9.39
CA TYR A 3 0.57 29.29 8.75
C TYR A 3 0.07 27.93 9.21
N ALA A 4 0.49 27.45 10.38
CA ALA A 4 -0.06 26.20 10.92
C ALA A 4 -1.35 26.51 11.70
N THR A 5 -2.49 26.12 11.17
CA THR A 5 -3.71 25.99 11.96
C THR A 5 -3.53 24.79 12.87
N GLN A 6 -3.61 24.99 14.17
CA GLN A 6 -3.60 23.88 15.13
C GLN A 6 -5.00 23.27 15.15
N LEU A 7 -5.08 22.00 14.80
CA LEU A 7 -6.31 21.19 14.84
C LEU A 7 -6.20 20.16 15.96
N ASP A 8 -7.32 19.81 16.52
CA ASP A 8 -7.38 18.63 17.38
C ASP A 8 -7.18 17.37 16.55
N ARG A 9 -6.64 16.32 17.19
CA ARG A 9 -6.29 15.05 16.54
C ARG A 9 -7.44 14.47 15.73
N ASP A 10 -8.66 14.56 16.23
CA ASP A 10 -9.85 13.99 15.61
C ASP A 10 -10.46 14.89 14.51
N GLU A 11 -9.98 16.12 14.39
CA GLU A 11 -10.40 17.06 13.34
C GLU A 11 -9.56 16.93 12.07
N VAL A 12 -8.41 16.29 12.14
CA VAL A 12 -7.51 16.13 10.98
C VAL A 12 -8.21 15.42 9.81
N ILE A 13 -9.14 14.50 10.09
CA ILE A 13 -9.89 13.78 9.06
C ILE A 13 -10.85 14.67 8.25
N ASP A 14 -11.25 15.82 8.79
CA ASP A 14 -12.18 16.76 8.14
C ASP A 14 -11.51 17.67 7.11
N ILE A 15 -10.17 17.64 7.04
CA ILE A 15 -9.41 18.50 6.12
C ILE A 15 -9.73 18.11 4.68
N ASP A 16 -10.15 19.10 3.89
CA ASP A 16 -10.30 18.95 2.45
C ASP A 16 -8.92 18.92 1.77
N CYS A 17 -8.60 17.82 1.12
CA CYS A 17 -7.31 17.63 0.46
C CYS A 17 -7.43 16.66 -0.74
N ASP A 18 -6.53 16.76 -1.70
CA ASP A 18 -6.52 15.84 -2.84
C ASP A 18 -6.03 14.43 -2.46
N ILE A 19 -5.07 14.35 -1.54
CA ILE A 19 -4.42 13.08 -1.15
C ILE A 19 -4.38 12.99 0.37
N TRP A 20 -4.83 11.87 0.91
CA TRP A 20 -4.77 11.56 2.33
C TRP A 20 -3.87 10.34 2.58
N ILE A 21 -2.88 10.47 3.47
CA ILE A 21 -1.92 9.40 3.76
C ILE A 21 -2.00 9.02 5.24
N PRO A 22 -2.84 8.02 5.61
CA PRO A 22 -2.89 7.51 6.97
C PRO A 22 -1.62 6.71 7.29
N ALA A 23 -0.70 7.28 8.05
CA ALA A 23 0.62 6.69 8.32
C ALA A 23 0.90 6.45 9.81
N ALA A 24 -0.09 6.66 10.70
CA ALA A 24 0.15 6.63 12.14
C ALA A 24 -0.13 5.28 12.79
N ARG A 25 -1.31 4.68 12.55
CA ARG A 25 -1.77 3.48 13.25
C ARG A 25 -2.85 2.73 12.47
N PRO A 26 -3.13 1.46 12.83
CA PRO A 26 -4.28 0.71 12.29
C PRO A 26 -5.63 1.39 12.61
N ASP A 27 -6.64 1.08 11.79
CA ASP A 27 -8.05 1.44 11.95
C ASP A 27 -8.32 2.94 12.21
N VAL A 28 -7.44 3.80 11.69
CA VAL A 28 -7.61 5.26 11.82
C VAL A 28 -8.81 5.76 11.01
N ILE A 29 -9.12 5.12 9.89
CA ILE A 29 -10.34 5.31 9.12
C ILE A 29 -11.22 4.09 9.35
N ASN A 30 -12.42 4.34 9.88
CA ASN A 30 -13.37 3.32 10.23
C ASN A 30 -14.80 3.77 9.92
N GLU A 31 -15.79 2.96 10.27
CA GLU A 31 -17.18 3.18 9.95
C GLU A 31 -17.77 4.44 10.57
N ASP A 32 -17.20 4.88 11.70
CA ASP A 32 -17.70 6.05 12.43
C ASP A 32 -17.20 7.38 11.83
N ASN A 33 -16.09 7.37 11.09
CA ASN A 33 -15.45 8.58 10.62
C ASN A 33 -15.22 8.67 9.11
N VAL A 34 -15.36 7.57 8.38
CA VAL A 34 -15.08 7.50 6.93
C VAL A 34 -15.91 8.51 6.12
N ASP A 35 -17.13 8.82 6.54
CA ASP A 35 -18.01 9.75 5.84
C ASP A 35 -17.53 11.21 5.94
N ARG A 36 -16.70 11.52 6.93
CA ARG A 36 -16.09 12.84 7.15
C ARG A 36 -14.91 13.10 6.20
N LEU A 37 -14.29 12.05 5.68
CA LEU A 37 -13.09 12.17 4.83
C LEU A 37 -13.41 12.83 3.49
N LYS A 38 -12.69 13.92 3.18
CA LYS A 38 -12.84 14.72 1.96
C LYS A 38 -11.55 14.67 1.14
N THR A 39 -11.41 13.63 0.33
CA THR A 39 -10.22 13.41 -0.50
C THR A 39 -10.58 12.69 -1.80
N LYS A 40 -9.67 12.67 -2.75
CA LYS A 40 -9.81 11.92 -4.01
C LYS A 40 -9.01 10.62 -3.99
N LEU A 41 -7.93 10.60 -3.21
CA LEU A 41 -6.98 9.49 -3.16
C LEU A 41 -6.55 9.23 -1.71
N VAL A 42 -6.58 7.97 -1.29
CA VAL A 42 -5.98 7.51 -0.05
C VAL A 42 -4.79 6.60 -0.38
N ILE A 43 -3.63 6.88 0.23
CA ILE A 43 -2.43 6.04 0.12
C ILE A 43 -2.11 5.50 1.51
N GLU A 44 -2.29 4.21 1.72
CA GLU A 44 -2.15 3.59 3.03
C GLU A 44 -0.68 3.45 3.46
N GLY A 45 -0.19 4.41 4.23
CA GLY A 45 1.19 4.43 4.73
C GLY A 45 1.40 3.55 5.97
N ALA A 46 0.43 3.47 6.88
CA ALA A 46 0.44 2.53 8.00
C ALA A 46 -0.04 1.14 7.57
N ASN A 47 0.16 0.15 8.42
CA ASN A 47 -0.43 -1.18 8.23
C ASN A 47 -1.90 -1.16 8.66
N ILE A 48 -2.79 -1.64 7.78
CA ILE A 48 -4.23 -1.77 8.01
C ILE A 48 -4.85 -0.46 8.54
N PRO A 49 -4.60 0.70 7.94
CA PRO A 49 -5.08 1.97 8.49
C PRO A 49 -6.57 2.21 8.26
N ILE A 50 -7.20 1.42 7.38
CA ILE A 50 -8.61 1.51 7.01
C ILE A 50 -9.27 0.16 7.31
N THR A 51 -10.43 0.18 7.98
CA THR A 51 -11.23 -1.03 8.14
C THR A 51 -11.82 -1.47 6.79
N ALA A 52 -12.07 -2.77 6.62
CA ALA A 52 -12.63 -3.29 5.36
C ALA A 52 -13.98 -2.65 5.01
N ALA A 53 -14.83 -2.38 6.01
CA ALA A 53 -16.11 -1.75 5.79
C ALA A 53 -15.97 -0.26 5.41
N ALA A 54 -15.01 0.45 5.99
CA ALA A 54 -14.70 1.83 5.60
C ALA A 54 -14.10 1.91 4.19
N GLU A 55 -13.21 0.99 3.82
CA GLU A 55 -12.65 0.93 2.48
C GLU A 55 -13.74 0.73 1.41
N ALA A 56 -14.69 -0.20 1.66
CA ALA A 56 -15.84 -0.39 0.78
C ALA A 56 -16.70 0.88 0.62
N LYS A 57 -16.88 1.67 1.69
CA LYS A 57 -17.57 2.96 1.60
C LYS A 57 -16.79 3.99 0.78
N LEU A 58 -15.47 4.06 0.94
CA LEU A 58 -14.63 4.96 0.14
C LEU A 58 -14.72 4.62 -1.35
N GLU A 59 -14.70 3.34 -1.69
CA GLU A 59 -14.85 2.85 -3.05
C GLU A 59 -16.20 3.23 -3.66
N GLN A 60 -17.31 3.05 -2.91
CA GLN A 60 -18.65 3.48 -3.33
C GLN A 60 -18.73 4.99 -3.59
N ARG A 61 -17.95 5.79 -2.87
CA ARG A 61 -17.83 7.24 -3.06
C ARG A 61 -16.87 7.63 -4.19
N GLY A 62 -16.27 6.66 -4.88
CA GLY A 62 -15.32 6.89 -5.97
C GLY A 62 -13.94 7.38 -5.50
N ILE A 63 -13.61 7.18 -4.22
CA ILE A 63 -12.30 7.54 -3.66
C ILE A 63 -11.34 6.37 -3.92
N LEU A 64 -10.26 6.66 -4.63
CA LEU A 64 -9.25 5.67 -4.94
C LEU A 64 -8.40 5.35 -3.70
N CYS A 65 -8.29 4.07 -3.34
CA CYS A 65 -7.44 3.61 -2.24
C CYS A 65 -6.27 2.77 -2.79
N VAL A 66 -5.03 3.13 -2.43
CA VAL A 66 -3.85 2.30 -2.70
C VAL A 66 -3.54 1.50 -1.44
N PRO A 67 -3.62 0.14 -1.49
CA PRO A 67 -3.50 -0.71 -0.31
C PRO A 67 -2.14 -0.61 0.37
N ASP A 68 -2.11 -0.79 1.68
CA ASP A 68 -0.94 -0.71 2.54
C ASP A 68 0.24 -1.56 2.07
N PHE A 69 0.04 -2.85 1.84
CA PHE A 69 1.11 -3.77 1.42
C PHE A 69 1.67 -3.50 0.00
N ILE A 70 1.05 -2.58 -0.76
CA ILE A 70 1.60 -2.01 -1.99
C ILE A 70 2.31 -0.69 -1.70
N ALA A 71 1.64 0.22 -0.97
CA ALA A 71 2.13 1.57 -0.73
C ALA A 71 3.32 1.61 0.24
N ASN A 72 3.29 0.82 1.31
CA ASN A 72 4.28 0.83 2.39
C ASN A 72 5.36 -0.26 2.29
N ALA A 73 5.43 -1.01 1.18
CA ALA A 73 6.38 -2.11 1.01
C ALA A 73 7.88 -1.71 1.05
N GLY A 74 8.18 -0.41 1.09
CA GLY A 74 9.55 0.10 1.09
C GLY A 74 10.42 -0.46 2.23
N GLY A 75 9.87 -0.54 3.45
CA GLY A 75 10.60 -1.06 4.60
C GLY A 75 11.02 -2.53 4.45
N VAL A 76 10.13 -3.37 3.93
CA VAL A 76 10.42 -4.79 3.68
C VAL A 76 11.46 -4.96 2.57
N ILE A 77 11.39 -4.16 1.52
CA ILE A 77 12.38 -4.15 0.43
C ILE A 77 13.74 -3.71 0.97
N CYS A 78 13.77 -2.65 1.79
CA CYS A 78 14.99 -2.15 2.44
C CYS A 78 15.65 -3.26 3.26
N ALA A 79 14.93 -3.86 4.20
CA ALA A 79 15.46 -4.91 5.07
C ALA A 79 16.01 -6.11 4.28
N ALA A 80 15.32 -6.53 3.22
CA ALA A 80 15.80 -7.63 2.37
C ALA A 80 17.08 -7.28 1.63
N MET A 81 17.22 -6.05 1.14
CA MET A 81 18.41 -5.60 0.40
C MET A 81 19.61 -5.35 1.33
N GLU A 82 19.38 -4.77 2.51
CA GLU A 82 20.41 -4.58 3.52
C GLU A 82 21.00 -5.92 4.00
N TYR A 83 20.15 -6.93 4.18
CA TYR A 83 20.60 -8.29 4.51
C TYR A 83 21.58 -8.85 3.46
N HIS A 84 21.46 -8.45 2.20
CA HIS A 84 22.36 -8.82 1.11
C HIS A 84 23.51 -7.82 0.87
N GLY A 85 23.68 -6.84 1.74
CA GLY A 85 24.80 -5.87 1.70
C GLY A 85 24.66 -4.79 0.63
N ALA A 86 23.45 -4.48 0.18
CA ALA A 86 23.23 -3.41 -0.79
C ALA A 86 23.52 -2.03 -0.20
N SER A 87 24.02 -1.10 -1.04
CA SER A 87 24.22 0.29 -0.64
C SER A 87 22.90 1.05 -0.54
N GLU A 88 22.85 2.10 0.28
CA GLU A 88 21.67 2.96 0.47
C GLU A 88 21.10 3.47 -0.86
N GLY A 89 21.96 3.98 -1.76
CA GLY A 89 21.51 4.48 -3.05
C GLY A 89 20.83 3.41 -3.91
N MET A 90 21.36 2.18 -3.92
CA MET A 90 20.74 1.05 -4.59
C MET A 90 19.41 0.65 -3.97
N VAL A 91 19.31 0.69 -2.64
CA VAL A 91 18.08 0.40 -1.90
C VAL A 91 16.98 1.40 -2.29
N LEU A 92 17.26 2.70 -2.19
CA LEU A 92 16.28 3.76 -2.50
C LEU A 92 15.80 3.69 -3.96
N GLN A 93 16.72 3.47 -4.90
CA GLN A 93 16.36 3.29 -6.30
C GLN A 93 15.44 2.08 -6.51
N THR A 94 15.80 0.94 -5.93
CA THR A 94 15.02 -0.31 -6.05
C THR A 94 13.64 -0.17 -5.43
N ILE A 95 13.52 0.48 -4.28
CA ILE A 95 12.22 0.78 -3.65
C ILE A 95 11.36 1.58 -4.63
N GLY A 96 11.88 2.70 -5.15
CA GLY A 96 11.15 3.56 -6.07
C GLY A 96 10.67 2.82 -7.33
N GLU A 97 11.52 1.99 -7.93
CA GLU A 97 11.18 1.19 -9.10
C GLU A 97 10.11 0.14 -8.81
N LYS A 98 10.28 -0.62 -7.72
CA LYS A 98 9.34 -1.70 -7.35
C LYS A 98 7.98 -1.15 -6.94
N LEU A 99 7.93 -0.11 -6.11
CA LEU A 99 6.66 0.50 -5.72
C LEU A 99 5.92 1.06 -6.93
N ARG A 100 6.60 1.83 -7.77
CA ARG A 100 6.00 2.40 -8.99
C ARG A 100 5.43 1.33 -9.92
N ARG A 101 6.21 0.26 -10.15
CA ARG A 101 5.78 -0.86 -11.00
C ARG A 101 4.58 -1.57 -10.41
N ASN A 102 4.61 -1.91 -9.11
CA ASN A 102 3.54 -2.65 -8.45
C ASN A 102 2.25 -1.84 -8.39
N THR A 103 2.33 -0.56 -8.01
CA THR A 103 1.18 0.33 -7.96
C THR A 103 0.54 0.47 -9.33
N ARG A 104 1.36 0.70 -10.38
CA ARG A 104 0.85 0.79 -11.76
C ARG A 104 0.12 -0.49 -12.16
N GLN A 105 0.73 -1.64 -11.97
CA GLN A 105 0.13 -2.93 -12.30
C GLN A 105 -1.21 -3.15 -11.59
N VAL A 106 -1.27 -2.86 -10.28
CA VAL A 106 -2.50 -3.01 -9.49
C VAL A 106 -3.61 -2.09 -9.99
N LEU A 107 -3.29 -0.82 -10.25
CA LEU A 107 -4.29 0.15 -10.70
C LEU A 107 -4.77 -0.13 -12.13
N GLU A 108 -3.89 -0.58 -13.03
CA GLU A 108 -4.25 -1.00 -14.38
C GLU A 108 -5.18 -2.23 -14.35
N ASP A 109 -4.80 -3.28 -13.58
CA ASP A 109 -5.62 -4.49 -13.43
C ASP A 109 -7.00 -4.17 -12.83
N ALA A 110 -7.03 -3.35 -11.77
CA ALA A 110 -8.27 -2.92 -11.14
C ALA A 110 -9.19 -2.19 -12.14
N SER A 111 -8.63 -1.25 -12.90
CA SER A 111 -9.38 -0.46 -13.89
C SER A 111 -9.91 -1.32 -15.04
N ILE A 112 -9.11 -2.23 -15.59
CA ILE A 112 -9.50 -3.09 -16.72
C ILE A 112 -10.60 -4.08 -16.34
N ARG A 113 -10.52 -4.60 -15.10
CA ARG A 113 -11.42 -5.66 -14.62
C ARG A 113 -12.62 -5.14 -13.85
N GLY A 114 -12.65 -3.85 -13.50
CA GLY A 114 -13.71 -3.26 -12.69
C GLY A 114 -13.75 -3.82 -11.26
N ILE A 115 -12.61 -4.11 -10.67
CA ILE A 115 -12.44 -4.61 -9.29
C ILE A 115 -11.71 -3.58 -8.44
N SER A 116 -11.73 -3.76 -7.11
CA SER A 116 -11.01 -2.85 -6.23
C SER A 116 -9.48 -2.97 -6.37
N PRO A 117 -8.71 -1.89 -6.11
CA PRO A 117 -7.25 -1.98 -6.06
C PRO A 117 -6.75 -3.01 -5.04
N ARG A 118 -7.44 -3.17 -3.92
CA ARG A 118 -7.10 -4.19 -2.91
C ARG A 118 -7.27 -5.61 -3.47
N GLU A 119 -8.36 -5.89 -4.14
CA GLU A 119 -8.59 -7.19 -4.76
C GLU A 119 -7.52 -7.52 -5.81
N ALA A 120 -7.23 -6.58 -6.71
CA ALA A 120 -6.15 -6.72 -7.69
C ALA A 120 -4.78 -6.95 -7.04
N ALA A 121 -4.48 -6.22 -5.96
CA ALA A 121 -3.23 -6.36 -5.22
C ALA A 121 -3.10 -7.72 -4.52
N VAL A 122 -4.19 -8.22 -3.91
CA VAL A 122 -4.23 -9.56 -3.29
C VAL A 122 -3.98 -10.64 -4.32
N GLU A 123 -4.62 -10.58 -5.48
CA GLU A 123 -4.40 -11.55 -6.55
C GLU A 123 -2.97 -11.53 -7.09
N LEU A 124 -2.40 -10.34 -7.26
CA LEU A 124 -0.99 -10.16 -7.63
C LEU A 124 -0.06 -10.84 -6.61
N ALA A 125 -0.30 -10.61 -5.31
CA ALA A 125 0.47 -11.20 -4.23
C ALA A 125 0.34 -12.73 -4.20
N LEU A 126 -0.88 -13.26 -4.29
CA LEU A 126 -1.15 -14.71 -4.33
C LEU A 126 -0.48 -15.37 -5.52
N THR A 127 -0.51 -14.75 -6.70
CA THR A 127 0.15 -15.27 -7.90
C THR A 127 1.67 -15.40 -7.67
N ARG A 128 2.30 -14.40 -7.07
CA ARG A 128 3.72 -14.42 -6.75
C ARG A 128 4.07 -15.48 -5.71
N VAL A 129 3.27 -15.59 -4.65
CA VAL A 129 3.46 -16.63 -3.61
C VAL A 129 3.32 -18.04 -4.19
N ARG A 130 2.28 -18.29 -4.98
CA ARG A 130 2.07 -19.59 -5.63
C ARG A 130 3.23 -19.95 -6.57
N LYS A 131 3.71 -18.98 -7.34
CA LYS A 131 4.89 -19.16 -8.19
C LYS A 131 6.14 -19.49 -7.36
N ALA A 132 6.39 -18.77 -6.27
CA ALA A 132 7.50 -19.09 -5.37
C ALA A 132 7.39 -20.48 -4.75
N MET A 133 6.20 -20.87 -4.34
CA MET A 133 5.94 -22.21 -3.79
C MET A 133 6.17 -23.33 -4.82
N SER A 134 5.88 -23.09 -6.09
CA SER A 134 6.11 -24.08 -7.15
C SER A 134 7.60 -24.40 -7.32
N TYR A 135 8.48 -23.41 -7.13
CA TYR A 135 9.93 -23.63 -7.20
C TYR A 135 10.46 -24.43 -5.99
N ARG A 136 9.87 -24.27 -4.80
CA ARG A 136 10.29 -24.99 -3.57
C ARG A 136 10.11 -26.50 -3.66
N ARG A 137 9.23 -27.00 -4.50
CA ARG A 137 9.00 -28.46 -4.66
C ARG A 137 10.18 -29.20 -5.29
N TYR A 138 11.08 -28.49 -5.95
CA TYR A 138 12.21 -29.07 -6.68
C TYR A 138 13.58 -28.80 -6.04
N ALA A 139 13.61 -28.00 -4.96
CA ALA A 139 14.85 -27.61 -4.29
C ALA A 139 14.86 -28.08 -2.83
N LEU A 140 15.58 -29.13 -2.55
CA LEU A 140 15.77 -29.66 -1.18
C LEU A 140 16.58 -28.69 -0.29
N PHE A 141 17.43 -27.84 -0.83
CA PHE A 141 18.27 -26.87 -0.11
C PHE A 141 18.73 -25.71 -1.03
N SER A 142 17.88 -25.02 -1.74
CA SER A 142 18.37 -23.86 -2.49
C SER A 142 17.93 -22.56 -1.87
N THR A 143 18.84 -21.59 -1.80
CA THR A 143 18.49 -20.18 -1.72
C THR A 143 17.45 -19.89 -2.79
N ALA A 144 16.32 -19.31 -2.40
CA ALA A 144 15.31 -18.91 -3.38
C ALA A 144 15.98 -18.09 -4.48
N PRO A 145 15.70 -18.38 -5.78
CA PRO A 145 16.22 -17.55 -6.85
C PRO A 145 15.81 -16.10 -6.55
N GLY A 146 16.76 -15.18 -6.67
CA GLY A 146 16.53 -13.79 -6.34
C GLY A 146 15.25 -13.29 -6.99
N PHE A 147 14.30 -12.85 -6.20
CA PHE A 147 13.12 -12.13 -6.66
C PHE A 147 13.55 -10.75 -7.15
N VAL A 148 13.97 -10.68 -8.40
CA VAL A 148 14.26 -9.42 -9.09
C VAL A 148 12.99 -8.90 -9.72
#